data_1926726885f1e74b362ca9ffa456e701
#
_entry.id   1926726885f1e74b362ca9ffa456e701
#
_cell.length_a   1.000
_cell.length_b   1.000
_cell.length_c   1.000
_cell.angle_alpha   90.00
_cell.angle_beta   90.00
_cell.angle_gamma   90.00
#
_symmetry.space_group_name_H-M   'P 1'
#
loop_
_entity.id
_entity.type
_entity.pdbx_description
1 polymer ?
#
loop_
_entity_poly.entity_id
_entity_poly.type
_entity_poly.pdbx_seq_one_letter_code
_entity_poly.pdbx_strand_id
1 'polypeptide(L)'
;LLFYKKYFSEQYNVPEDSVDVEFVILKRKIWEESEFPQSRIQEFAPPSGKIKMKKALTAIDNFLNECFNIDGSYKDTSHPATPSKNCQWCPFNERKDLCNK
;
A
#
# COMPACT_ATOMS: atom_id res chain seq x y z
N LEU A 1 6.17 -0.09 -1.78
CA LEU A 1 7.63 -0.32 -1.72
C LEU A 1 8.01 -1.73 -1.24
N LEU A 2 7.28 -2.34 -0.29
CA LEU A 2 7.63 -3.68 0.22
C LEU A 2 7.70 -4.75 -0.88
N PHE A 3 6.77 -4.75 -1.82
CA PHE A 3 6.80 -5.68 -2.95
C PHE A 3 7.96 -5.40 -3.91
N TYR A 4 8.33 -4.14 -4.11
CA TYR A 4 9.54 -3.80 -4.87
C TYR A 4 10.79 -4.39 -4.22
N LYS A 5 10.93 -4.24 -2.89
CA LYS A 5 12.03 -4.85 -2.14
C LYS A 5 12.09 -6.36 -2.34
N LYS A 6 10.95 -7.04 -2.17
CA LYS A 6 10.86 -8.50 -2.31
C LYS A 6 11.23 -8.95 -3.71
N TYR A 7 10.56 -8.42 -4.73
CA TYR A 7 10.78 -8.86 -6.11
C TYR A 7 12.14 -8.46 -6.65
N PHE A 8 12.69 -7.33 -6.22
CA PHE A 8 14.08 -6.96 -6.52
C PHE A 8 15.06 -7.98 -5.93
N SER A 9 14.87 -8.34 -4.66
CA SER A 9 15.68 -9.37 -3.98
C SER A 9 15.64 -10.70 -4.73
N GLU A 10 14.47 -11.16 -5.15
CA GLU A 10 14.31 -12.40 -5.91
C GLU A 10 14.93 -12.30 -7.32
N GLN A 11 14.68 -11.20 -8.04
CA GLN A 11 15.16 -11.01 -9.41
C GLN A 11 16.67 -10.95 -9.50
N TYR A 12 17.33 -10.31 -8.53
CA TYR A 12 18.78 -10.13 -8.53
C TYR A 12 19.52 -11.11 -7.61
N ASN A 13 18.78 -12.03 -6.98
CA ASN A 13 19.31 -13.04 -6.06
C ASN A 13 20.17 -12.43 -4.95
N VAL A 14 19.69 -11.35 -4.36
CA VAL A 14 20.30 -10.69 -3.19
C VAL A 14 19.44 -10.87 -1.96
N PRO A 15 20.01 -10.96 -0.73
CA PRO A 15 19.21 -11.08 0.48
C PRO A 15 18.29 -9.86 0.67
N GLU A 16 17.03 -10.08 1.08
CA GLU A 16 16.09 -8.97 1.37
C GLU A 16 16.65 -7.99 2.39
N ASP A 17 17.39 -8.46 3.38
CA ASP A 17 18.00 -7.62 4.44
C ASP A 17 19.09 -6.68 3.89
N SER A 18 19.58 -6.94 2.67
CA SER A 18 20.57 -6.10 1.96
C SER A 18 19.92 -5.06 1.05
N VAL A 19 18.60 -5.04 0.96
CA VAL A 19 17.85 -4.11 0.10
C VAL A 19 17.13 -3.10 0.97
N ASP A 20 17.45 -1.83 0.81
CA ASP A 20 16.73 -0.73 1.42
C ASP A 20 15.77 -0.07 0.43
N VAL A 21 14.71 0.52 0.93
CA VAL A 21 13.71 1.21 0.13
C VAL A 21 13.47 2.61 0.67
N GLU A 22 13.37 3.56 -0.24
CA GLU A 22 13.23 4.97 0.10
C GLU A 22 12.29 5.68 -0.86
N PHE A 23 11.56 6.67 -0.36
CA PHE A 23 10.85 7.64 -1.16
C PHE A 23 11.68 8.91 -1.27
N VAL A 24 11.88 9.38 -2.49
CA VAL A 24 12.38 10.72 -2.76
C VAL A 24 11.22 11.56 -3.25
N ILE A 25 10.73 12.46 -2.39
CA ILE A 25 9.57 13.30 -2.66
C ILE A 25 10.02 14.64 -3.20
N LEU A 26 9.59 14.95 -4.42
CA LEU A 26 9.85 16.26 -5.06
C LEU A 26 8.64 17.16 -4.84
N LYS A 27 8.82 18.24 -4.08
CA LYS A 27 7.77 19.23 -3.83
C LYS A 27 7.71 20.21 -4.99
N ARG A 28 6.54 20.39 -5.60
CA ARG A 28 6.31 21.35 -6.67
C ARG A 28 6.44 22.80 -6.18
N LYS A 29 5.94 23.06 -4.98
CA LYS A 29 5.98 24.35 -4.32
C LYS A 29 6.58 24.20 -2.94
N ILE A 30 7.31 25.21 -2.51
CA ILE A 30 7.77 25.40 -1.14
C ILE A 30 7.09 26.64 -0.59
N TRP A 31 6.87 26.65 0.72
CA TRP A 31 6.33 27.82 1.39
C TRP A 31 7.49 28.80 1.69
N GLU A 32 7.63 29.81 0.84
CA GLU A 32 8.77 30.75 0.89
C GLU A 32 8.73 31.65 2.13
N GLU A 33 7.53 31.90 2.69
CA GLU A 33 7.35 32.70 3.91
C GLU A 33 7.49 31.86 5.21
N SER A 34 7.92 30.62 5.12
CA SER A 34 8.12 29.77 6.29
C SER A 34 9.29 30.27 7.15
N GLU A 35 9.08 30.34 8.46
CA GLU A 35 10.15 30.60 9.44
C GLU A 35 11.20 29.51 9.46
N PHE A 36 10.89 28.31 8.95
CA PHE A 36 11.78 27.17 8.89
C PHE A 36 12.28 26.93 7.47
N PRO A 37 13.56 26.51 7.31
CA PRO A 37 14.11 26.15 6.01
C PRO A 37 13.23 25.10 5.31
N GLN A 38 12.89 25.36 4.05
CA GLN A 38 12.12 24.46 3.21
C GLN A 38 13.02 23.81 2.17
N SER A 39 12.90 22.49 1.99
CA SER A 39 13.59 21.74 0.94
C SER A 39 12.60 21.27 -0.13
N ARG A 40 13.00 21.36 -1.40
CA ARG A 40 12.24 20.77 -2.52
C ARG A 40 12.33 19.24 -2.55
N ILE A 41 13.37 18.70 -1.96
CA ILE A 41 13.62 17.26 -1.89
C ILE A 41 13.41 16.82 -0.44
N GLN A 42 12.60 15.80 -0.26
CA GLN A 42 12.38 15.14 1.02
C GLN A 42 12.58 13.65 0.86
N GLU A 43 13.53 13.10 1.59
CA GLU A 43 13.79 11.68 1.66
C GLU A 43 13.01 11.07 2.82
N PHE A 44 12.42 9.91 2.60
CA PHE A 44 11.67 9.18 3.60
C PHE A 44 11.84 7.66 3.39
N ALA A 45 12.48 7.01 4.36
CA ALA A 45 12.66 5.56 4.39
C ALA A 45 11.54 4.93 5.26
N PRO A 46 10.50 4.34 4.66
CA PRO A 46 9.45 3.67 5.41
C PRO A 46 9.96 2.37 6.04
N PRO A 47 9.38 1.94 7.17
CA PRO A 47 9.71 0.65 7.76
C PRO A 47 9.51 -0.49 6.75
N SER A 48 10.57 -1.23 6.45
CA SER A 48 10.60 -2.31 5.46
C SER A 48 11.14 -3.63 6.02
N GLY A 49 11.14 -3.79 7.34
CA GLY A 49 11.61 -5.00 8.01
C GLY A 49 10.69 -6.21 7.85
N LYS A 50 11.15 -7.37 8.31
CA LYS A 50 10.51 -8.69 8.17
C LYS A 50 9.04 -8.71 8.64
N ILE A 51 8.72 -8.02 9.74
CA ILE A 51 7.33 -7.98 10.27
C ILE A 51 6.39 -7.27 9.28
N LYS A 52 6.82 -6.14 8.70
CA LYS A 52 6.03 -5.40 7.73
C LYS A 52 5.89 -6.19 6.42
N MET A 53 6.97 -6.82 5.99
CA MET A 53 6.97 -7.70 4.82
C MET A 53 5.99 -8.86 5.00
N LYS A 54 6.04 -9.57 6.13
CA LYS A 54 5.11 -10.67 6.42
C LYS A 54 3.65 -10.20 6.39
N LYS A 55 3.33 -9.05 6.98
CA LYS A 55 1.96 -8.48 6.93
C LYS A 55 1.51 -8.19 5.51
N ALA A 56 2.39 -7.63 4.68
CA ALA A 56 2.06 -7.33 3.28
C ALA A 56 1.83 -8.60 2.46
N LEU A 57 2.67 -9.63 2.64
CA LEU A 57 2.49 -10.92 1.98
C LEU A 57 1.21 -11.62 2.41
N THR A 58 0.92 -11.66 3.72
CA THR A 58 -0.34 -12.21 4.23
C THR A 58 -1.57 -11.49 3.65
N ALA A 59 -1.50 -10.16 3.50
CA ALA A 59 -2.61 -9.41 2.93
C ALA A 59 -2.87 -9.76 1.46
N ILE A 60 -1.82 -9.96 0.66
CA ILE A 60 -1.99 -10.36 -0.75
C ILE A 60 -2.46 -11.82 -0.86
N ASP A 61 -1.96 -12.72 -0.01
CA ASP A 61 -2.41 -14.11 0.02
C ASP A 61 -3.89 -14.20 0.37
N ASN A 62 -4.34 -13.45 1.38
CA ASN A 62 -5.75 -13.37 1.74
C ASN A 62 -6.60 -12.86 0.58
N PHE A 63 -6.17 -11.78 -0.07
CA PHE A 63 -6.85 -11.23 -1.25
C PHE A 63 -6.97 -12.27 -2.37
N LEU A 64 -5.88 -12.95 -2.69
CA LEU A 64 -5.88 -13.98 -3.73
C LEU A 64 -6.82 -15.14 -3.37
N ASN A 65 -6.78 -15.59 -2.12
CA ASN A 65 -7.64 -16.68 -1.64
C ASN A 65 -9.13 -16.30 -1.58
N GLU A 66 -9.45 -15.05 -1.32
CA GLU A 66 -10.82 -14.57 -1.28
C GLU A 66 -11.42 -14.32 -2.65
N CYS A 67 -10.61 -13.83 -3.60
CA CYS A 67 -11.08 -13.35 -4.89
C CYS A 67 -10.92 -14.37 -6.03
N PHE A 68 -9.98 -15.29 -5.92
CA PHE A 68 -9.61 -16.19 -7.02
C PHE A 68 -9.68 -17.67 -6.63
N ASN A 69 -10.02 -18.50 -7.60
CA ASN A 69 -9.88 -19.94 -7.54
C ASN A 69 -8.41 -20.35 -7.85
N ILE A 70 -8.07 -21.60 -7.58
CA ILE A 70 -6.72 -22.14 -7.85
C ILE A 70 -6.34 -22.05 -9.33
N ASP A 71 -7.30 -22.11 -10.23
CA ASP A 71 -7.11 -21.99 -11.68
C ASP A 71 -6.97 -20.53 -12.16
N GLY A 72 -7.04 -19.56 -11.25
CA GLY A 72 -6.95 -18.12 -11.56
C GLY A 72 -8.26 -17.47 -11.98
N SER A 73 -9.36 -18.23 -12.05
CA SER A 73 -10.68 -17.65 -12.31
C SER A 73 -11.21 -16.88 -11.10
N TYR A 74 -12.09 -15.91 -11.33
CA TYR A 74 -12.73 -15.15 -10.24
C TYR A 74 -13.70 -16.02 -9.46
N LYS A 75 -13.70 -15.86 -8.14
CA LYS A 75 -14.75 -16.42 -7.30
C LYS A 75 -16.00 -15.56 -7.41
N ASP A 76 -17.15 -16.21 -7.58
CA ASP A 76 -18.46 -15.57 -7.51
C ASP A 76 -18.89 -15.42 -6.04
N THR A 77 -18.21 -14.52 -5.33
CA THR A 77 -18.46 -14.24 -3.91
C THR A 77 -18.80 -12.77 -3.71
N SER A 78 -19.79 -12.53 -2.84
CA SER A 78 -20.10 -11.19 -2.38
C SER A 78 -19.03 -10.73 -1.37
N HIS A 79 -18.43 -9.59 -1.64
CA HIS A 79 -17.47 -8.95 -0.74
C HIS A 79 -18.18 -7.83 0.03
N PRO A 80 -18.57 -8.05 1.30
CA PRO A 80 -19.23 -7.03 2.09
C PRO A 80 -18.30 -5.85 2.33
N ALA A 81 -18.85 -4.65 2.33
CA ALA A 81 -18.10 -3.45 2.64
C ALA A 81 -17.57 -3.51 4.08
N THR A 82 -16.32 -3.08 4.28
CA THR A 82 -15.71 -2.96 5.61
C THR A 82 -15.82 -1.51 6.09
N PRO A 83 -16.76 -1.19 7.00
CA PRO A 83 -16.92 0.16 7.52
C PRO A 83 -15.65 0.65 8.21
N SER A 84 -15.27 1.89 7.94
CA SER A 84 -14.12 2.53 8.57
C SER A 84 -14.36 4.03 8.72
N LYS A 85 -13.48 4.72 9.47
CA LYS A 85 -13.52 6.18 9.59
C LYS A 85 -13.38 6.90 8.23
N ASN A 86 -12.81 6.24 7.22
CA ASN A 86 -12.65 6.81 5.89
C ASN A 86 -13.97 6.85 5.11
N CYS A 87 -15.01 6.14 5.56
CA CYS A 87 -16.32 6.15 4.93
C CYS A 87 -16.95 7.55 4.90
N GLN A 88 -16.60 8.43 5.85
CA GLN A 88 -17.08 9.81 5.86
C GLN A 88 -16.68 10.60 4.60
N TRP A 89 -15.60 10.23 3.93
CA TRP A 89 -15.09 10.87 2.71
C TRP A 89 -15.40 10.07 1.44
N CYS A 90 -16.12 8.95 1.59
CA CYS A 90 -16.41 8.07 0.48
C CYS A 90 -17.63 8.58 -0.31
N PRO A 91 -17.54 8.75 -1.64
CA PRO A 91 -18.68 9.19 -2.45
C PRO A 91 -19.86 8.21 -2.44
N PHE A 92 -19.62 6.96 -2.03
CA PHE A 92 -20.66 5.93 -1.90
C PHE A 92 -21.22 5.79 -0.48
N ASN A 93 -20.85 6.67 0.45
CA ASN A 93 -21.25 6.58 1.86
C ASN A 93 -22.78 6.56 2.06
N GLU A 94 -23.49 7.32 1.24
CA GLU A 94 -24.95 7.45 1.29
C GLU A 94 -25.68 6.53 0.30
N ARG A 95 -24.94 5.86 -0.57
CA ARG A 95 -25.47 4.97 -1.61
C ARG A 95 -25.57 3.55 -1.10
N LYS A 96 -26.67 3.23 -0.38
CA LYS A 96 -26.93 1.89 0.16
C LYS A 96 -27.12 0.81 -0.91
N ASP A 97 -27.45 1.23 -2.13
CA ASP A 97 -27.56 0.37 -3.31
C ASP A 97 -26.20 -0.11 -3.82
N LEU A 98 -25.13 0.64 -3.57
CA LEU A 98 -23.77 0.33 -4.03
C LEU A 98 -22.82 -0.07 -2.89
N CYS A 99 -23.08 0.39 -1.67
CA CYS A 99 -22.28 0.11 -0.50
C CYS A 99 -23.13 -0.52 0.59
N ASN A 100 -23.08 -1.83 0.67
CA ASN A 100 -23.79 -2.60 1.69
C ASN A 100 -22.93 -2.68 2.96
N LYS A 101 -23.10 -1.70 3.88
CA LYS A 101 -22.43 -1.64 5.19
C LYS A 101 -23.26 -2.32 6.24
#